data_008d22019999c585e95c6a3341d77ae4
#
_entry.id   008d22019999c585e95c6a3341d77ae4
#
_cell.length_a   1.000
_cell.length_b   1.000
_cell.length_c   1.000
_cell.angle_alpha   90.00
_cell.angle_beta   90.00
_cell.angle_gamma   90.00
#
_symmetry.space_group_name_H-M   'P 1'
#
loop_
_entity.id
_entity.type
_entity.pdbx_description
1 polymer ?
#
loop_
_entity_poly.entity_id
_entity_poly.type
_entity_poly.pdbx_seq_one_letter_code
_entity_poly.pdbx_strand_id
1 'polypeptide(L)'
;MCVQFAGMIFLIQSRNIFFEAGAERICCILFTCNFTVRNNIMDEELKDYYVLQIFRKVFCEHSKEQPRERGRKDRMKKIGFDNDKYLKMQSEHIRERISKFDNKLYLEFGGKLFDDYHASRVLPGFEPDSKLRMLMQLSDQAEIVIVIGAPDIEKNKVRGDLGITYDEDVLRLMNEFTSRGLYVGSVCITRYSGQNSADAFKKRLEKLGIKVYVLYNIPGYPSNTSLIVSDEGYGKNDYIETTRPLVVITAPGPGSGKMATCLSQLYHEYKRGISAGYAKFETFPIWNIPLKHPVNLAYEAATADLNDVNMIDPFHLEAYGQTTVNYNRDVEIFPVVQAMFEKIMGECPYKSPTDMGVNMAGNCIVDDEVCQEASRQEIIRRYYKSMDALMSGTGTEEEVYKIELLLKQAHATLEDRKVVPAALEREKETGAPAAAMELEDGRIITGKTSDLLGASSALLLNVLKELAGIDHQKHVISPDAIHPIQELKTDYLGSKNPRLHMDETMIALSISAATNPEARLALEQFPKLKGCQAHTSVMLSSVDVLSFRKLGVELTCEPKFEQGKKLQG
;
A
#
# COMPACT_ATOMS: atom_id res chain seq x y z
N MET A 1 12.66 14.61 -34.39
CA MET A 1 11.50 13.71 -34.46
C MET A 1 10.28 14.49 -33.99
N CYS A 2 9.21 14.57 -34.78
CA CYS A 2 7.97 15.24 -34.38
C CYS A 2 7.01 14.17 -33.80
N VAL A 3 6.55 14.37 -32.58
CA VAL A 3 5.53 13.52 -31.95
C VAL A 3 4.32 14.39 -31.67
N GLN A 4 3.17 14.01 -32.22
CA GLN A 4 1.91 14.73 -32.04
C GLN A 4 1.07 13.95 -31.02
N PHE A 5 0.70 14.59 -29.92
CA PHE A 5 -0.18 14.03 -28.90
C PHE A 5 -1.21 15.09 -28.50
N ALA A 6 -2.50 14.73 -28.53
CA ALA A 6 -3.63 15.58 -28.09
C ALA A 6 -3.63 17.01 -28.64
N GLY A 7 -3.30 17.20 -29.94
CA GLY A 7 -3.33 18.52 -30.57
C GLY A 7 -2.10 19.41 -30.32
N MET A 8 -1.07 18.92 -29.67
CA MET A 8 0.19 19.62 -29.45
C MET A 8 1.33 19.01 -30.29
N ILE A 9 2.14 19.87 -30.90
CA ILE A 9 3.31 19.46 -31.70
C ILE A 9 4.55 19.62 -30.81
N PHE A 10 5.28 18.52 -30.60
CA PHE A 10 6.54 18.52 -29.87
C PHE A 10 7.72 18.44 -30.86
N LEU A 11 8.65 19.38 -30.79
CA LEU A 11 9.93 19.34 -31.50
C LEU A 11 11.01 18.80 -30.57
N ILE A 12 11.49 17.59 -30.85
CA ILE A 12 12.61 16.97 -30.12
C ILE A 12 13.87 17.19 -30.98
N GLN A 13 14.80 18.01 -30.48
CA GLN A 13 16.13 18.11 -31.05
C GLN A 13 17.08 17.15 -30.30
N SER A 14 17.60 16.14 -31.00
CA SER A 14 18.64 15.26 -30.49
C SER A 14 20.01 15.75 -30.96
N ARG A 15 20.94 15.95 -30.02
CA ARG A 15 22.38 16.04 -30.33
C ARG A 15 23.03 14.72 -29.94
N ASN A 16 23.58 14.02 -30.93
CA ASN A 16 24.42 12.85 -30.70
C ASN A 16 25.82 13.33 -30.31
N ILE A 17 26.24 13.06 -29.10
CA ILE A 17 27.62 13.23 -28.65
C ILE A 17 28.20 11.82 -28.54
N PHE A 18 29.20 11.52 -29.38
CA PHE A 18 29.93 10.25 -29.36
C PHE A 18 31.16 10.41 -28.45
N PHE A 19 31.28 9.55 -27.45
CA PHE A 19 32.52 9.34 -26.72
C PHE A 19 33.12 8.00 -27.16
N GLU A 20 34.33 8.02 -27.64
CA GLU A 20 35.12 6.81 -27.85
C GLU A 20 35.86 6.43 -26.55
N ALA A 21 35.43 5.31 -25.97
CA ALA A 21 36.20 4.63 -24.95
C ALA A 21 36.14 3.14 -25.26
N GLY A 22 37.26 2.63 -25.80
CA GLY A 22 37.65 1.23 -25.95
C GLY A 22 36.57 0.20 -26.26
N ALA A 23 36.49 -0.22 -27.51
CA ALA A 23 35.83 -1.43 -28.04
C ALA A 23 34.30 -1.60 -28.00
N GLU A 24 33.54 -0.77 -27.30
CA GLU A 24 32.08 -0.76 -27.43
C GLU A 24 31.54 0.67 -27.53
N ARG A 25 30.75 0.94 -28.59
CA ARG A 25 30.09 2.23 -28.78
C ARG A 25 28.85 2.31 -27.88
N ILE A 26 28.94 3.07 -26.78
CA ILE A 26 27.78 3.43 -25.96
C ILE A 26 27.21 4.73 -26.50
N CYS A 27 26.01 4.68 -27.07
CA CYS A 27 25.27 5.84 -27.50
C CYS A 27 24.49 6.44 -26.31
N CYS A 28 25.05 7.49 -25.68
CA CYS A 28 24.30 8.29 -24.71
C CYS A 28 23.50 9.35 -25.44
N ILE A 29 22.20 9.20 -25.50
CA ILE A 29 21.27 10.21 -26.04
C ILE A 29 20.91 11.18 -24.91
N LEU A 30 21.51 12.35 -24.89
CA LEU A 30 21.09 13.46 -24.04
C LEU A 30 19.91 14.18 -24.71
N PHE A 31 18.73 14.07 -24.14
CA PHE A 31 17.57 14.84 -24.56
C PHE A 31 17.56 16.18 -23.83
N THR A 32 17.75 17.27 -24.57
CA THR A 32 17.37 18.61 -24.10
C THR A 32 15.98 18.89 -24.65
N CYS A 33 14.97 18.89 -23.79
CA CYS A 33 13.62 19.27 -24.15
C CYS A 33 13.48 20.80 -24.04
N ASN A 34 13.46 21.50 -25.17
CA ASN A 34 12.98 22.87 -25.21
C ASN A 34 11.48 22.85 -25.48
N PHE A 35 10.69 23.25 -24.49
CA PHE A 35 9.25 23.38 -24.64
C PHE A 35 8.88 24.75 -25.21
N THR A 36 8.41 24.80 -26.45
CA THR A 36 7.77 25.99 -26.99
C THR A 36 6.28 25.72 -27.09
N VAL A 37 5.51 26.30 -26.17
CA VAL A 37 4.04 26.24 -26.21
C VAL A 37 3.53 27.46 -26.92
N ARG A 38 2.78 27.28 -28.04
CA ARG A 38 1.96 28.34 -28.61
C ARG A 38 0.69 28.49 -27.76
N ASN A 39 0.57 29.63 -27.11
CA ASN A 39 -0.46 30.07 -26.18
C ASN A 39 -0.25 29.63 -24.72
N ASN A 40 0.00 30.66 -23.88
CA ASN A 40 0.10 30.64 -22.44
C ASN A 40 -1.06 29.89 -21.79
N ILE A 41 -0.72 29.09 -20.82
CA ILE A 41 -1.42 28.54 -19.65
C ILE A 41 -1.04 27.05 -19.49
N MET A 42 0.13 26.80 -18.92
CA MET A 42 0.38 25.58 -18.14
C MET A 42 1.22 25.94 -16.94
N ASP A 43 0.72 25.58 -15.77
CA ASP A 43 1.36 25.72 -14.47
C ASP A 43 2.67 24.90 -14.39
N GLU A 44 3.70 25.38 -13.70
CA GLU A 44 5.00 24.72 -13.63
C GLU A 44 4.92 23.30 -13.03
N GLU A 45 4.01 23.05 -12.11
CA GLU A 45 3.78 21.72 -11.52
C GLU A 45 3.26 20.67 -12.53
N LEU A 46 2.49 21.10 -13.55
CA LEU A 46 2.05 20.20 -14.62
C LEU A 46 3.19 19.84 -15.60
N LYS A 47 4.17 20.71 -15.77
CA LYS A 47 5.35 20.44 -16.62
C LYS A 47 6.20 19.32 -16.05
N ASP A 48 6.45 19.34 -14.73
CA ASP A 48 7.24 18.32 -14.05
C ASP A 48 6.54 16.94 -14.04
N TYR A 49 5.22 16.91 -13.95
CA TYR A 49 4.44 15.68 -14.04
C TYR A 49 4.55 15.01 -15.42
N TYR A 50 4.45 15.77 -16.50
CA TYR A 50 4.58 15.22 -17.86
C TYR A 50 6.02 14.81 -18.21
N VAL A 51 7.03 15.51 -17.72
CA VAL A 51 8.45 15.14 -17.86
C VAL A 51 8.73 13.80 -17.15
N LEU A 52 8.20 13.60 -15.95
CA LEU A 52 8.31 12.33 -15.22
C LEU A 52 7.59 11.16 -15.92
N GLN A 53 6.45 11.39 -16.53
CA GLN A 53 5.72 10.36 -17.29
C GLN A 53 6.45 9.97 -18.59
N ILE A 54 7.05 10.92 -19.30
CA ILE A 54 7.86 10.65 -20.49
C ILE A 54 9.14 9.89 -20.09
N PHE A 55 9.80 10.28 -19.01
CA PHE A 55 10.96 9.57 -18.47
C PHE A 55 10.63 8.13 -18.08
N ARG A 56 9.51 7.91 -17.40
CA ARG A 56 9.06 6.58 -16.99
C ARG A 56 8.77 5.68 -18.19
N LYS A 57 8.15 6.21 -19.25
CA LYS A 57 7.79 5.45 -20.45
C LYS A 57 9.01 5.09 -21.30
N VAL A 58 9.99 5.97 -21.41
CA VAL A 58 11.22 5.74 -22.19
C VAL A 58 12.20 4.80 -21.47
N PHE A 59 12.26 4.85 -20.13
CA PHE A 59 13.19 4.00 -19.36
C PHE A 59 12.61 2.64 -18.95
N CYS A 60 11.29 2.49 -18.76
CA CYS A 60 10.67 1.19 -18.42
C CYS A 60 10.48 0.25 -19.62
N GLU A 61 10.45 0.74 -20.86
CA GLU A 61 10.30 -0.13 -22.05
C GLU A 61 11.60 -0.81 -22.48
N HIS A 62 12.76 -0.40 -21.96
CA HIS A 62 14.06 -1.00 -22.29
C HIS A 62 14.57 -2.06 -21.28
N SER A 63 13.78 -2.40 -20.28
CA SER A 63 14.15 -3.43 -19.28
C SER A 63 13.44 -4.78 -19.50
N LYS A 64 12.95 -5.06 -20.70
CA LYS A 64 12.45 -6.41 -21.04
C LYS A 64 13.53 -7.21 -21.75
N GLU A 65 13.89 -8.33 -21.10
CA GLU A 65 14.61 -9.49 -21.62
C GLU A 65 16.14 -9.44 -21.64
N GLN A 66 16.76 -9.90 -20.55
CA GLN A 66 18.01 -10.65 -20.60
C GLN A 66 17.76 -12.12 -20.27
N PRO A 67 18.42 -13.09 -20.97
CA PRO A 67 18.21 -14.53 -20.73
C PRO A 67 18.74 -14.91 -19.34
N ARG A 68 17.93 -15.66 -18.60
CA ARG A 68 18.34 -16.24 -17.30
C ARG A 68 19.46 -17.25 -17.50
N GLU A 69 20.63 -16.95 -16.98
CA GLU A 69 21.70 -17.94 -16.80
C GLU A 69 21.25 -19.04 -15.83
N ARG A 70 21.20 -20.28 -16.32
CA ARG A 70 20.97 -21.47 -15.51
C ARG A 70 22.25 -21.77 -14.72
N GLY A 71 22.16 -21.66 -13.38
CA GLY A 71 23.26 -22.17 -12.56
C GLY A 71 23.37 -21.59 -11.14
N ARG A 72 22.26 -21.21 -10.48
CA ARG A 72 22.21 -21.06 -9.01
C ARG A 72 21.02 -21.87 -8.49
N LYS A 73 21.25 -22.69 -7.45
CA LYS A 73 20.16 -23.24 -6.66
C LYS A 73 19.52 -22.07 -5.93
N ASP A 74 18.57 -21.38 -6.60
CA ASP A 74 17.66 -20.47 -5.97
C ASP A 74 16.95 -21.26 -4.87
N ARG A 75 17.11 -20.88 -3.61
CA ARG A 75 16.11 -21.22 -2.61
C ARG A 75 14.85 -20.51 -3.08
N MET A 76 13.97 -21.23 -3.78
CA MET A 76 12.66 -20.74 -4.15
C MET A 76 12.02 -20.21 -2.88
N LYS A 77 11.60 -18.94 -2.88
CA LYS A 77 10.74 -18.39 -1.82
C LYS A 77 9.66 -19.42 -1.57
N LYS A 78 9.52 -19.90 -0.35
CA LYS A 78 8.46 -20.83 0.00
C LYS A 78 7.13 -20.14 -0.29
N ILE A 79 6.31 -20.74 -1.13
CA ILE A 79 4.99 -20.24 -1.51
C ILE A 79 3.99 -20.89 -0.57
N GLY A 80 3.28 -20.09 0.21
CA GLY A 80 2.20 -20.52 1.10
C GLY A 80 0.81 -20.31 0.51
N PHE A 81 0.69 -19.53 -0.56
CA PHE A 81 -0.58 -19.12 -1.14
C PHE A 81 -0.58 -19.19 -2.67
N ASP A 82 -1.62 -19.78 -3.23
CA ASP A 82 -1.84 -19.89 -4.67
C ASP A 82 -2.65 -18.69 -5.17
N ASN A 83 -1.93 -17.71 -5.71
CA ASN A 83 -2.53 -16.46 -6.18
C ASN A 83 -3.42 -16.63 -7.41
N ASP A 84 -3.03 -17.51 -8.35
CA ASP A 84 -3.81 -17.71 -9.58
C ASP A 84 -5.13 -18.42 -9.28
N LYS A 85 -5.11 -19.41 -8.38
CA LYS A 85 -6.31 -20.05 -7.86
C LYS A 85 -7.22 -19.02 -7.16
N TYR A 86 -6.65 -18.13 -6.36
CA TYR A 86 -7.41 -17.06 -5.69
C TYR A 86 -8.11 -16.14 -6.68
N LEU A 87 -7.39 -15.64 -7.69
CA LEU A 87 -7.96 -14.76 -8.72
C LEU A 87 -9.15 -15.43 -9.42
N LYS A 88 -8.99 -16.71 -9.78
CA LYS A 88 -10.03 -17.50 -10.44
C LYS A 88 -11.25 -17.68 -9.54
N MET A 89 -11.06 -18.25 -8.34
CA MET A 89 -12.17 -18.55 -7.43
C MET A 89 -12.94 -17.29 -7.01
N GLN A 90 -12.22 -16.22 -6.71
CA GLN A 90 -12.83 -14.95 -6.30
C GLN A 90 -13.67 -14.33 -7.42
N SER A 91 -13.17 -14.31 -8.67
CA SER A 91 -13.91 -13.78 -9.81
C SER A 91 -15.12 -14.65 -10.18
N GLU A 92 -15.01 -15.99 -10.10
CA GLU A 92 -16.13 -16.90 -10.33
C GLU A 92 -17.25 -16.67 -9.30
N HIS A 93 -16.89 -16.54 -8.02
CA HIS A 93 -17.88 -16.31 -6.96
C HIS A 93 -18.59 -14.95 -7.09
N ILE A 94 -17.89 -13.92 -7.57
CA ILE A 94 -18.53 -12.63 -7.90
C ILE A 94 -19.52 -12.79 -9.05
N ARG A 95 -19.18 -13.52 -10.12
CA ARG A 95 -20.10 -13.79 -11.24
C ARG A 95 -21.36 -14.54 -10.78
N GLU A 96 -21.20 -15.53 -9.89
CA GLU A 96 -22.35 -16.23 -9.29
C GLU A 96 -23.26 -15.27 -8.51
N ARG A 97 -22.66 -14.33 -7.77
CA ARG A 97 -23.43 -13.30 -7.04
C ARG A 97 -24.20 -12.38 -8.01
N ILE A 98 -23.59 -11.94 -9.10
CA ILE A 98 -24.25 -11.11 -10.12
C ILE A 98 -25.50 -11.84 -10.67
N SER A 99 -25.38 -13.13 -10.98
CA SER A 99 -26.47 -13.91 -11.57
C SER A 99 -27.69 -14.13 -10.65
N LYS A 100 -27.52 -13.92 -9.32
CA LYS A 100 -28.61 -14.06 -8.33
C LYS A 100 -29.53 -12.84 -8.24
N PHE A 101 -29.17 -11.69 -8.84
CA PHE A 101 -29.84 -10.41 -8.64
C PHE A 101 -30.03 -9.63 -9.95
N ASP A 102 -30.92 -10.04 -10.81
CA ASP A 102 -31.26 -9.36 -12.09
C ASP A 102 -30.03 -8.82 -12.87
N ASN A 103 -28.89 -9.50 -12.77
CA ASN A 103 -27.60 -9.07 -13.31
C ASN A 103 -27.14 -7.68 -12.83
N LYS A 104 -27.44 -7.31 -11.56
CA LYS A 104 -26.97 -6.06 -10.96
C LYS A 104 -26.43 -6.31 -9.56
N LEU A 105 -25.14 -6.05 -9.36
CA LEU A 105 -24.47 -6.24 -8.07
C LEU A 105 -23.66 -5.00 -7.68
N TYR A 106 -23.94 -4.45 -6.51
CA TYR A 106 -23.09 -3.45 -5.86
C TYR A 106 -22.07 -4.14 -4.97
N LEU A 107 -20.80 -4.07 -5.38
CA LEU A 107 -19.68 -4.69 -4.68
C LEU A 107 -18.93 -3.63 -3.87
N GLU A 108 -19.11 -3.65 -2.55
CA GLU A 108 -18.29 -2.87 -1.65
C GLU A 108 -16.87 -3.43 -1.63
N PHE A 109 -15.90 -2.64 -2.06
CA PHE A 109 -14.52 -3.09 -2.10
C PHE A 109 -13.77 -2.64 -0.84
N GLY A 110 -13.50 -3.60 0.03
CA GLY A 110 -12.73 -3.41 1.25
C GLY A 110 -11.22 -3.44 1.02
N GLY A 111 -10.49 -2.68 1.85
CA GLY A 111 -9.04 -2.65 1.84
C GLY A 111 -8.42 -1.94 0.62
N LYS A 112 -7.10 -2.14 0.45
CA LYS A 112 -6.33 -1.53 -0.63
C LYS A 112 -6.44 -2.35 -1.91
N LEU A 113 -6.82 -1.71 -3.02
CA LEU A 113 -6.87 -2.32 -4.35
C LEU A 113 -5.49 -2.49 -4.98
N PHE A 114 -4.62 -1.53 -4.69
CA PHE A 114 -3.22 -1.53 -5.04
C PHE A 114 -2.41 -1.64 -3.77
N ASP A 115 -1.22 -2.14 -3.83
CA ASP A 115 -0.26 -2.11 -2.73
C ASP A 115 -0.77 -2.81 -1.45
N ASP A 116 -1.48 -3.95 -1.61
CA ASP A 116 -1.89 -4.77 -0.46
C ASP A 116 -0.70 -5.54 0.11
N TYR A 117 0.25 -4.78 0.63
CA TYR A 117 1.47 -5.34 1.21
C TYR A 117 1.20 -6.14 2.49
N HIS A 118 0.08 -5.90 3.20
CA HIS A 118 -0.25 -6.74 4.35
C HIS A 118 -0.55 -8.17 3.90
N ALA A 119 -1.43 -8.34 2.91
CA ALA A 119 -1.77 -9.65 2.38
C ALA A 119 -0.52 -10.37 1.84
N SER A 120 0.32 -9.68 1.07
CA SER A 120 1.55 -10.30 0.52
C SER A 120 2.59 -10.69 1.58
N ARG A 121 2.57 -10.05 2.77
CA ARG A 121 3.44 -10.42 3.87
C ARG A 121 2.95 -11.63 4.66
N VAL A 122 1.65 -11.76 4.88
CA VAL A 122 1.08 -12.85 5.68
C VAL A 122 0.70 -14.09 4.84
N LEU A 123 0.56 -13.93 3.54
CA LEU A 123 0.25 -14.98 2.57
C LEU A 123 1.35 -15.01 1.48
N PRO A 124 2.53 -15.62 1.73
CA PRO A 124 3.61 -15.69 0.75
C PRO A 124 3.15 -16.35 -0.56
N GLY A 125 3.20 -15.60 -1.65
CA GLY A 125 2.62 -15.96 -2.94
C GLY A 125 1.49 -15.02 -3.38
N PHE A 126 0.81 -14.34 -2.43
CA PHE A 126 -0.16 -13.29 -2.75
C PHE A 126 0.57 -12.07 -3.34
N GLU A 127 0.14 -11.62 -4.50
CA GLU A 127 0.71 -10.44 -5.15
C GLU A 127 -0.02 -9.16 -4.68
N PRO A 128 0.69 -8.05 -4.40
CA PRO A 128 0.08 -6.82 -3.87
C PRO A 128 -1.02 -6.22 -4.75
N ASP A 129 -1.01 -6.49 -6.05
CA ASP A 129 -1.98 -6.03 -7.04
C ASP A 129 -3.07 -7.08 -7.39
N SER A 130 -3.14 -8.20 -6.66
CA SER A 130 -4.06 -9.32 -6.94
C SER A 130 -5.51 -8.87 -7.03
N LYS A 131 -5.95 -7.96 -6.15
CA LYS A 131 -7.32 -7.44 -6.18
C LYS A 131 -7.63 -6.67 -7.47
N LEU A 132 -6.67 -5.90 -7.95
CA LEU A 132 -6.78 -5.19 -9.22
C LEU A 132 -6.79 -6.17 -10.40
N ARG A 133 -5.89 -7.15 -10.41
CA ARG A 133 -5.84 -8.19 -11.46
C ARG A 133 -7.14 -8.99 -11.53
N MET A 134 -7.75 -9.27 -10.38
CA MET A 134 -9.08 -9.89 -10.31
C MET A 134 -10.14 -8.99 -10.97
N LEU A 135 -10.17 -7.70 -10.67
CA LEU A 135 -11.10 -6.76 -11.33
C LEU A 135 -10.86 -6.66 -12.84
N MET A 136 -9.60 -6.75 -13.29
CA MET A 136 -9.30 -6.77 -14.73
C MET A 136 -9.90 -7.99 -15.44
N GLN A 137 -10.06 -9.14 -14.75
CA GLN A 137 -10.77 -10.31 -15.30
C GLN A 137 -12.28 -10.10 -15.43
N LEU A 138 -12.82 -9.04 -14.81
CA LEU A 138 -14.23 -8.64 -14.84
C LEU A 138 -14.42 -7.30 -15.57
N SER A 139 -13.41 -6.83 -16.28
CA SER A 139 -13.38 -5.46 -16.85
C SER A 139 -14.49 -5.15 -17.83
N ASP A 140 -15.01 -6.14 -18.54
CA ASP A 140 -16.17 -6.04 -19.43
C ASP A 140 -17.50 -5.82 -18.68
N GLN A 141 -17.60 -6.29 -17.44
CA GLN A 141 -18.80 -6.25 -16.61
C GLN A 141 -18.72 -5.24 -15.47
N ALA A 142 -17.52 -4.75 -15.13
CA ALA A 142 -17.28 -3.89 -13.99
C ALA A 142 -17.30 -2.40 -14.34
N GLU A 143 -18.01 -1.61 -13.53
CA GLU A 143 -17.98 -0.15 -13.49
C GLU A 143 -17.56 0.29 -12.10
N ILE A 144 -16.57 1.17 -12.02
CA ILE A 144 -16.01 1.65 -10.75
C ILE A 144 -16.63 3.00 -10.39
N VAL A 145 -17.11 3.10 -9.16
CA VAL A 145 -17.51 4.34 -8.51
C VAL A 145 -16.57 4.60 -7.33
N ILE A 146 -15.88 5.73 -7.34
CA ILE A 146 -14.97 6.10 -6.26
C ILE A 146 -15.73 7.00 -5.28
N VAL A 147 -15.79 6.60 -4.01
CA VAL A 147 -16.47 7.38 -2.98
C VAL A 147 -15.47 8.11 -2.08
N ILE A 148 -15.82 9.34 -1.69
CA ILE A 148 -15.02 10.17 -0.78
C ILE A 148 -15.94 10.94 0.16
N GLY A 149 -15.58 11.01 1.45
CA GLY A 149 -16.34 11.77 2.43
C GLY A 149 -16.12 13.28 2.33
N ALA A 150 -17.18 14.09 2.28
CA ALA A 150 -17.04 15.55 2.32
C ALA A 150 -16.28 16.07 3.55
N PRO A 151 -16.46 15.49 4.77
CA PRO A 151 -15.63 15.85 5.92
C PRO A 151 -14.15 15.48 5.78
N ASP A 152 -13.82 14.43 4.98
CA ASP A 152 -12.43 14.04 4.76
C ASP A 152 -11.73 15.01 3.80
N ILE A 153 -12.47 15.56 2.81
CA ILE A 153 -12.00 16.64 1.93
C ILE A 153 -11.77 17.91 2.75
N GLU A 154 -12.75 18.31 3.57
CA GLU A 154 -12.69 19.53 4.39
C GLU A 154 -11.49 19.54 5.34
N LYS A 155 -11.15 18.37 5.92
CA LYS A 155 -10.02 18.21 6.84
C LYS A 155 -8.68 17.99 6.15
N ASN A 156 -8.63 17.98 4.83
CA ASN A 156 -7.44 17.59 4.05
C ASN A 156 -6.84 16.28 4.58
N LYS A 157 -7.70 15.27 4.79
CA LYS A 157 -7.28 14.01 5.38
C LYS A 157 -6.22 13.33 4.51
N VAL A 158 -5.06 13.05 5.11
CA VAL A 158 -3.91 12.48 4.44
C VAL A 158 -3.93 10.96 4.54
N ARG A 159 -3.58 10.31 3.46
CA ARG A 159 -3.34 8.87 3.40
C ARG A 159 -1.92 8.58 3.90
N GLY A 160 -1.81 8.00 5.10
CA GLY A 160 -0.55 7.86 5.84
C GLY A 160 0.53 7.01 5.16
N ASP A 161 0.16 6.14 4.22
CA ASP A 161 1.12 5.30 3.47
C ASP A 161 1.70 6.01 2.23
N LEU A 162 0.97 6.98 1.66
CA LEU A 162 1.39 7.71 0.46
C LEU A 162 1.75 9.17 0.73
N GLY A 163 1.27 9.74 1.84
CA GLY A 163 1.50 11.15 2.19
C GLY A 163 0.72 12.15 1.33
N ILE A 164 -0.31 11.70 0.59
CA ILE A 164 -1.19 12.53 -0.24
C ILE A 164 -2.57 12.65 0.39
N THR A 165 -3.31 13.72 0.07
CA THR A 165 -4.67 13.91 0.55
C THR A 165 -5.65 12.95 -0.12
N TYR A 166 -6.82 12.72 0.50
CA TYR A 166 -7.83 11.78 -0.04
C TYR A 166 -8.39 12.25 -1.38
N ASP A 167 -8.55 13.54 -1.61
CA ASP A 167 -9.01 14.09 -2.89
C ASP A 167 -7.96 13.92 -4.00
N GLU A 168 -6.66 14.08 -3.70
CA GLU A 168 -5.58 13.73 -4.62
C GLU A 168 -5.52 12.24 -4.90
N ASP A 169 -5.77 11.40 -3.87
CA ASP A 169 -5.81 9.95 -4.05
C ASP A 169 -6.98 9.51 -4.93
N VAL A 170 -8.13 10.20 -4.91
CA VAL A 170 -9.23 9.95 -5.88
C VAL A 170 -8.71 10.11 -7.31
N LEU A 171 -8.00 11.20 -7.61
CA LEU A 171 -7.45 11.44 -8.95
C LEU A 171 -6.40 10.39 -9.34
N ARG A 172 -5.55 9.99 -8.40
CA ARG A 172 -4.58 8.91 -8.58
C ARG A 172 -5.28 7.59 -8.88
N LEU A 173 -6.28 7.20 -8.08
CA LEU A 173 -7.06 5.98 -8.28
C LEU A 173 -7.74 5.95 -9.65
N MET A 174 -8.35 7.06 -10.07
CA MET A 174 -8.95 7.19 -11.39
C MET A 174 -7.95 6.91 -12.51
N ASN A 175 -6.78 7.55 -12.44
CA ASN A 175 -5.71 7.36 -13.42
C ASN A 175 -5.20 5.91 -13.43
N GLU A 176 -4.99 5.31 -12.26
CA GLU A 176 -4.54 3.93 -12.13
C GLU A 176 -5.54 2.93 -12.72
N PHE A 177 -6.83 3.10 -12.47
CA PHE A 177 -7.88 2.24 -13.05
C PHE A 177 -7.96 2.40 -14.57
N THR A 178 -8.03 3.64 -15.04
CA THR A 178 -8.20 3.93 -16.47
C THR A 178 -7.00 3.47 -17.30
N SER A 179 -5.78 3.65 -16.77
CA SER A 179 -4.55 3.22 -17.45
C SER A 179 -4.46 1.70 -17.62
N ARG A 180 -5.22 0.94 -16.82
CA ARG A 180 -5.33 -0.53 -16.91
C ARG A 180 -6.59 -1.02 -17.63
N GLY A 181 -7.32 -0.12 -18.28
CA GLY A 181 -8.51 -0.46 -19.07
C GLY A 181 -9.78 -0.70 -18.25
N LEU A 182 -9.79 -0.35 -16.95
CA LEU A 182 -10.99 -0.41 -16.14
C LEU A 182 -11.84 0.86 -16.33
N TYR A 183 -13.15 0.69 -16.39
CA TYR A 183 -14.08 1.79 -16.57
C TYR A 183 -14.43 2.45 -15.24
N VAL A 184 -14.06 3.72 -15.07
CA VAL A 184 -14.47 4.56 -13.95
C VAL A 184 -15.67 5.39 -14.38
N GLY A 185 -16.86 5.06 -13.87
CA GLY A 185 -18.11 5.70 -14.26
C GLY A 185 -18.30 7.07 -13.63
N SER A 186 -17.98 7.19 -12.33
CA SER A 186 -18.24 8.41 -11.57
C SER A 186 -17.47 8.48 -10.24
N VAL A 187 -17.51 9.66 -9.62
CA VAL A 187 -17.11 9.91 -8.24
C VAL A 187 -18.36 10.27 -7.42
N CYS A 188 -18.44 9.76 -6.20
CA CYS A 188 -19.53 10.05 -5.30
C CYS A 188 -19.01 10.72 -4.01
N ILE A 189 -19.50 11.92 -3.71
CA ILE A 189 -19.17 12.65 -2.48
C ILE A 189 -20.22 12.29 -1.44
N THR A 190 -19.81 11.67 -0.34
CA THR A 190 -20.68 11.18 0.73
C THR A 190 -20.69 12.09 1.94
N ARG A 191 -21.69 11.95 2.82
CA ARG A 191 -21.83 12.72 4.06
C ARG A 191 -21.81 14.24 3.80
N TYR A 192 -22.34 14.64 2.66
CA TYR A 192 -22.35 16.04 2.27
C TYR A 192 -23.37 16.83 3.11
N SER A 193 -22.96 17.99 3.58
CA SER A 193 -23.76 18.93 4.38
C SER A 193 -23.50 20.39 3.98
N GLY A 194 -23.06 20.64 2.74
CA GLY A 194 -22.78 21.97 2.22
C GLY A 194 -21.33 22.46 2.46
N GLN A 195 -20.35 21.57 2.55
CA GLN A 195 -18.94 21.94 2.71
C GLN A 195 -18.39 22.61 1.44
N ASN A 196 -17.85 23.83 1.57
CA ASN A 196 -17.28 24.60 0.45
C ASN A 196 -16.11 23.89 -0.25
N SER A 197 -15.30 23.16 0.51
CA SER A 197 -14.19 22.35 -0.03
C SER A 197 -14.70 21.19 -0.91
N ALA A 198 -15.79 20.54 -0.52
CA ALA A 198 -16.44 19.50 -1.31
C ALA A 198 -17.05 20.07 -2.59
N ASP A 199 -17.65 21.27 -2.55
CA ASP A 199 -18.17 21.96 -3.73
C ASP A 199 -17.05 22.35 -4.70
N ALA A 200 -15.92 22.83 -4.17
CA ALA A 200 -14.75 23.16 -4.98
C ALA A 200 -14.19 21.91 -5.67
N PHE A 201 -14.09 20.80 -4.93
CA PHE A 201 -13.65 19.51 -5.48
C PHE A 201 -14.61 18.96 -6.52
N LYS A 202 -15.94 19.01 -6.27
CA LYS A 202 -16.97 18.65 -7.25
C LYS A 202 -16.78 19.42 -8.55
N LYS A 203 -16.68 20.75 -8.48
CA LYS A 203 -16.46 21.61 -9.65
C LYS A 203 -15.16 21.29 -10.39
N ARG A 204 -14.09 20.92 -9.67
CA ARG A 204 -12.81 20.48 -10.25
C ARG A 204 -13.00 19.19 -11.05
N LEU A 205 -13.68 18.20 -10.52
CA LEU A 205 -13.96 16.92 -11.19
C LEU A 205 -14.86 17.12 -12.44
N GLU A 206 -15.93 17.92 -12.32
CA GLU A 206 -16.84 18.23 -13.43
C GLU A 206 -16.10 18.93 -14.60
N LYS A 207 -15.15 19.84 -14.29
CA LYS A 207 -14.29 20.46 -15.31
C LYS A 207 -13.37 19.46 -16.02
N LEU A 208 -13.04 18.34 -15.37
CA LEU A 208 -12.29 17.23 -15.96
C LEU A 208 -13.20 16.26 -16.74
N GLY A 209 -14.50 16.56 -16.85
CA GLY A 209 -15.49 15.72 -17.53
C GLY A 209 -15.94 14.50 -16.73
N ILE A 210 -15.71 14.49 -15.41
CA ILE A 210 -16.05 13.37 -14.54
C ILE A 210 -17.46 13.61 -13.98
N LYS A 211 -18.32 12.59 -14.05
CA LYS A 211 -19.65 12.61 -13.40
C LYS A 211 -19.47 12.57 -11.89
N VAL A 212 -20.15 13.47 -11.17
CA VAL A 212 -20.11 13.54 -9.71
C VAL A 212 -21.51 13.49 -9.14
N TYR A 213 -21.70 12.57 -8.19
CA TYR A 213 -22.94 12.40 -7.44
C TYR A 213 -22.73 12.75 -5.97
N VAL A 214 -23.81 13.10 -5.28
CA VAL A 214 -23.77 13.54 -3.89
C VAL A 214 -24.72 12.71 -3.04
N LEU A 215 -24.22 12.18 -1.92
CA LEU A 215 -25.00 11.56 -0.88
C LEU A 215 -24.95 12.43 0.38
N TYR A 216 -26.11 12.79 0.89
CA TYR A 216 -26.27 13.70 2.01
C TYR A 216 -26.02 13.01 3.36
N ASN A 217 -25.70 13.81 4.35
CA ASN A 217 -25.62 13.34 5.73
C ASN A 217 -27.04 13.08 6.26
N ILE A 218 -27.31 11.83 6.70
CA ILE A 218 -28.61 11.43 7.24
C ILE A 218 -28.52 11.42 8.76
N PRO A 219 -29.35 12.22 9.47
CA PRO A 219 -29.35 12.25 10.93
C PRO A 219 -29.70 10.87 11.53
N GLY A 220 -28.97 10.49 12.58
CA GLY A 220 -29.19 9.22 13.27
C GLY A 220 -28.67 7.98 12.53
N TYR A 221 -27.87 8.15 11.46
CA TYR A 221 -27.18 7.03 10.82
C TYR A 221 -26.15 6.40 11.79
N PRO A 222 -26.05 5.06 11.90
CA PRO A 222 -26.83 4.02 11.18
C PRO A 222 -28.07 3.51 11.91
N SER A 223 -28.43 4.02 13.10
CA SER A 223 -29.42 3.42 13.99
C SER A 223 -30.89 3.73 13.60
N ASN A 224 -31.16 4.90 13.02
CA ASN A 224 -32.52 5.30 12.62
C ASN A 224 -32.89 4.73 11.24
N THR A 225 -33.05 3.39 11.17
CA THR A 225 -33.32 2.68 9.91
C THR A 225 -34.60 3.16 9.21
N SER A 226 -35.60 3.63 9.96
CA SER A 226 -36.86 4.12 9.39
C SER A 226 -36.71 5.43 8.64
N LEU A 227 -35.86 6.35 9.13
CA LEU A 227 -35.52 7.56 8.41
C LEU A 227 -34.56 7.27 7.25
N ILE A 228 -33.54 6.44 7.52
CA ILE A 228 -32.49 6.12 6.54
C ILE A 228 -33.11 5.52 5.27
N VAL A 229 -33.95 4.49 5.43
CA VAL A 229 -34.64 3.80 4.33
C VAL A 229 -36.00 4.46 4.07
N SER A 230 -35.97 5.72 3.65
CA SER A 230 -37.16 6.50 3.31
C SER A 230 -36.84 7.52 2.21
N ASP A 231 -37.88 8.17 1.68
CA ASP A 231 -37.71 9.25 0.69
C ASP A 231 -36.99 10.47 1.29
N GLU A 232 -37.08 10.67 2.62
CA GLU A 232 -36.37 11.73 3.35
C GLU A 232 -34.91 11.35 3.70
N GLY A 233 -34.58 10.07 3.65
CA GLY A 233 -33.23 9.54 3.86
C GLY A 233 -32.50 9.22 2.53
N TYR A 234 -32.48 7.94 2.17
CA TYR A 234 -31.84 7.51 0.91
C TYR A 234 -32.48 8.10 -0.33
N GLY A 235 -33.80 8.43 -0.28
CA GLY A 235 -34.49 9.05 -1.40
C GLY A 235 -33.99 10.45 -1.78
N LYS A 236 -33.34 11.17 -0.84
CA LYS A 236 -32.71 12.47 -1.12
C LYS A 236 -31.33 12.35 -1.78
N ASN A 237 -30.70 11.20 -1.68
CA ASN A 237 -29.40 10.96 -2.29
C ASN A 237 -29.53 10.87 -3.81
N ASP A 238 -28.47 11.29 -4.51
CA ASP A 238 -28.44 11.12 -5.95
C ASP A 238 -28.48 9.63 -6.33
N TYR A 239 -29.24 9.30 -7.36
CA TYR A 239 -29.13 8.01 -8.02
C TYR A 239 -27.91 8.01 -8.93
N ILE A 240 -26.98 7.09 -8.70
CA ILE A 240 -25.78 6.92 -9.51
C ILE A 240 -26.16 6.12 -10.76
N GLU A 241 -26.25 6.78 -11.91
CA GLU A 241 -26.50 6.11 -13.18
C GLU A 241 -25.30 5.23 -13.55
N THR A 242 -25.52 3.94 -13.63
CA THR A 242 -24.50 2.94 -13.98
C THR A 242 -24.94 2.10 -15.18
N THR A 243 -23.96 1.66 -15.97
CA THR A 243 -24.21 0.99 -17.25
C THR A 243 -23.84 -0.49 -17.25
N ARG A 244 -23.13 -0.96 -16.20
CA ARG A 244 -22.61 -2.32 -16.12
C ARG A 244 -23.23 -3.12 -14.97
N PRO A 245 -23.27 -4.46 -15.09
CA PRO A 245 -23.87 -5.32 -14.07
C PRO A 245 -23.13 -5.33 -12.74
N LEU A 246 -21.82 -5.18 -12.72
CA LEU A 246 -20.99 -5.12 -11.53
C LEU A 246 -20.59 -3.67 -11.23
N VAL A 247 -21.14 -3.09 -10.18
CA VAL A 247 -20.79 -1.75 -9.70
C VAL A 247 -19.84 -1.87 -8.52
N VAL A 248 -18.58 -1.53 -8.73
CA VAL A 248 -17.52 -1.62 -7.71
C VAL A 248 -17.43 -0.29 -6.97
N ILE A 249 -17.75 -0.29 -5.69
CA ILE A 249 -17.68 0.88 -4.81
C ILE A 249 -16.35 0.85 -4.04
N THR A 250 -15.44 1.74 -4.37
CA THR A 250 -14.13 1.86 -3.72
C THR A 250 -13.85 3.25 -3.18
N ALA A 251 -12.80 3.43 -2.39
CA ALA A 251 -12.49 4.69 -1.73
C ALA A 251 -10.98 4.83 -1.41
N PRO A 252 -10.48 6.06 -1.20
CA PRO A 252 -9.12 6.31 -0.71
C PRO A 252 -8.82 5.66 0.65
N GLY A 253 -9.83 5.50 1.50
CA GLY A 253 -9.63 4.92 2.83
C GLY A 253 -10.91 4.51 3.56
N PRO A 254 -10.79 4.04 4.80
CA PRO A 254 -11.92 3.63 5.63
C PRO A 254 -12.80 4.84 6.01
N GLY A 255 -14.08 4.55 6.30
CA GLY A 255 -15.04 5.58 6.73
C GLY A 255 -15.54 6.51 5.62
N SER A 256 -15.20 6.28 4.35
CA SER A 256 -15.64 7.10 3.21
C SER A 256 -17.11 6.87 2.80
N GLY A 257 -17.85 5.95 3.43
CA GLY A 257 -19.27 5.72 3.19
C GLY A 257 -19.60 4.69 2.10
N LYS A 258 -18.69 3.74 1.81
CA LYS A 258 -18.91 2.70 0.77
C LYS A 258 -20.19 1.90 0.96
N MET A 259 -20.39 1.31 2.15
CA MET A 259 -21.60 0.54 2.46
C MET A 259 -22.87 1.41 2.32
N ALA A 260 -22.86 2.61 2.90
CA ALA A 260 -23.98 3.54 2.81
C ALA A 260 -24.32 3.90 1.36
N THR A 261 -23.31 4.03 0.50
CA THR A 261 -23.49 4.24 -0.95
C THR A 261 -24.16 3.01 -1.58
N CYS A 262 -23.67 1.79 -1.32
CA CYS A 262 -24.28 0.58 -1.84
C CYS A 262 -25.76 0.48 -1.43
N LEU A 263 -26.08 0.61 -0.14
CA LEU A 263 -27.44 0.52 0.37
C LEU A 263 -28.36 1.62 -0.17
N SER A 264 -27.85 2.85 -0.30
CA SER A 264 -28.57 3.96 -0.92
C SER A 264 -28.92 3.67 -2.39
N GLN A 265 -27.97 3.10 -3.13
CA GLN A 265 -28.22 2.75 -4.54
C GLN A 265 -29.18 1.57 -4.66
N LEU A 266 -29.10 0.56 -3.79
CA LEU A 266 -30.09 -0.51 -3.73
C LEU A 266 -31.50 0.04 -3.50
N TYR A 267 -31.68 1.02 -2.59
CA TYR A 267 -32.96 1.68 -2.38
C TYR A 267 -33.51 2.29 -3.68
N HIS A 268 -32.68 2.97 -4.44
CA HIS A 268 -33.07 3.56 -5.72
C HIS A 268 -33.34 2.51 -6.80
N GLU A 269 -32.60 1.42 -6.86
CA GLU A 269 -32.79 0.31 -7.81
C GLU A 269 -34.17 -0.37 -7.53
N TYR A 270 -34.42 -0.73 -6.27
CA TYR A 270 -35.72 -1.36 -5.89
C TYR A 270 -36.93 -0.44 -6.13
N LYS A 271 -36.80 0.86 -5.91
CA LYS A 271 -37.83 1.85 -6.28
C LYS A 271 -38.10 1.87 -7.80
N ARG A 272 -37.14 1.45 -8.61
CA ARG A 272 -37.25 1.33 -10.08
C ARG A 272 -37.64 -0.08 -10.53
N GLY A 273 -37.88 -0.99 -9.62
CA GLY A 273 -38.26 -2.38 -9.91
C GLY A 273 -37.09 -3.26 -10.34
N ILE A 274 -35.84 -2.88 -10.03
CA ILE A 274 -34.63 -3.66 -10.32
C ILE A 274 -34.21 -4.36 -9.03
N SER A 275 -34.15 -5.69 -9.04
CA SER A 275 -33.65 -6.52 -7.94
C SER A 275 -32.11 -6.56 -7.95
N ALA A 276 -31.49 -5.51 -7.45
CA ALA A 276 -30.03 -5.44 -7.34
C ALA A 276 -29.53 -6.06 -6.04
N GLY A 277 -28.35 -6.69 -6.07
CA GLY A 277 -27.72 -7.30 -4.92
C GLY A 277 -26.58 -6.47 -4.32
N TYR A 278 -26.17 -6.88 -3.12
CA TYR A 278 -24.98 -6.36 -2.43
C TYR A 278 -23.96 -7.47 -2.19
N ALA A 279 -22.70 -7.13 -2.26
CA ALA A 279 -21.65 -7.98 -1.73
C ALA A 279 -20.52 -7.13 -1.17
N LYS A 280 -19.79 -7.67 -0.17
CA LYS A 280 -18.59 -7.08 0.40
C LYS A 280 -17.38 -7.90 0.01
N PHE A 281 -16.45 -7.29 -0.70
CA PHE A 281 -15.18 -7.93 -1.04
C PHE A 281 -14.26 -7.92 0.16
N GLU A 282 -13.81 -9.10 0.56
CA GLU A 282 -12.91 -9.28 1.71
C GLU A 282 -11.75 -10.22 1.38
N THR A 283 -10.64 -10.02 2.05
CA THR A 283 -9.50 -10.95 2.07
C THR A 283 -9.25 -11.41 3.50
N PHE A 284 -9.45 -10.53 4.47
CA PHE A 284 -9.31 -10.77 5.90
C PHE A 284 -10.54 -10.28 6.68
N PRO A 285 -10.81 -10.92 7.85
CA PRO A 285 -10.20 -12.16 8.32
C PRO A 285 -10.50 -13.32 7.38
N ILE A 286 -9.66 -14.35 7.39
CA ILE A 286 -9.92 -15.55 6.60
C ILE A 286 -10.95 -16.40 7.33
N TRP A 287 -12.07 -16.69 6.67
CA TRP A 287 -13.26 -17.25 7.29
C TRP A 287 -13.13 -18.70 7.77
N ASN A 288 -12.44 -19.54 6.99
CA ASN A 288 -12.40 -20.99 7.14
C ASN A 288 -11.11 -21.52 7.79
N ILE A 289 -10.37 -20.65 8.49
CA ILE A 289 -9.26 -21.05 9.36
C ILE A 289 -9.59 -20.72 10.81
N PRO A 290 -8.92 -21.32 11.81
CA PRO A 290 -9.22 -21.08 13.22
C PRO A 290 -9.15 -19.60 13.62
N LEU A 291 -9.98 -19.21 14.61
CA LEU A 291 -10.02 -17.83 15.11
C LEU A 291 -8.63 -17.32 15.53
N LYS A 292 -7.85 -18.16 16.24
CA LYS A 292 -6.51 -17.84 16.72
C LYS A 292 -5.39 -18.27 15.76
N HIS A 293 -5.71 -18.49 14.49
CA HIS A 293 -4.70 -18.78 13.51
C HIS A 293 -3.78 -17.56 13.31
N PRO A 294 -2.45 -17.73 13.23
CA PRO A 294 -1.52 -16.60 13.10
C PRO A 294 -1.85 -15.61 11.99
N VAL A 295 -2.39 -16.07 10.86
CA VAL A 295 -2.85 -15.21 9.75
C VAL A 295 -3.96 -14.25 10.21
N ASN A 296 -4.97 -14.75 10.94
CA ASN A 296 -6.05 -13.91 11.46
C ASN A 296 -5.57 -12.99 12.58
N LEU A 297 -4.66 -13.47 13.46
CA LEU A 297 -4.03 -12.63 14.49
C LEU A 297 -3.18 -11.51 13.88
N ALA A 298 -2.48 -11.76 12.78
CA ALA A 298 -1.70 -10.74 12.07
C ALA A 298 -2.59 -9.65 11.45
N TYR A 299 -3.79 -10.00 10.99
CA TYR A 299 -4.77 -9.01 10.55
C TYR A 299 -5.27 -8.14 11.71
N GLU A 300 -5.58 -8.75 12.86
CA GLU A 300 -5.98 -8.02 14.07
C GLU A 300 -4.86 -7.08 14.57
N ALA A 301 -3.59 -7.51 14.48
CA ALA A 301 -2.44 -6.64 14.74
C ALA A 301 -2.30 -5.50 13.74
N ALA A 302 -2.71 -5.72 12.48
CA ALA A 302 -2.66 -4.69 11.44
C ALA A 302 -3.75 -3.62 11.58
N THR A 303 -4.82 -3.92 12.32
CA THR A 303 -5.99 -3.04 12.56
C THR A 303 -6.16 -2.70 14.04
N ALA A 304 -5.07 -2.77 14.82
CA ALA A 304 -5.09 -2.51 16.25
C ALA A 304 -5.59 -1.09 16.58
N ASP A 305 -5.23 -0.11 15.75
CA ASP A 305 -5.65 1.29 15.80
C ASP A 305 -7.17 1.49 15.55
N LEU A 306 -7.82 0.53 14.87
CA LEU A 306 -9.26 0.55 14.59
C LEU A 306 -10.09 -0.23 15.64
N ASN A 307 -9.44 -0.85 16.61
CA ASN A 307 -10.05 -1.76 17.56
C ASN A 307 -10.83 -2.93 16.93
N ASP A 308 -10.42 -3.36 15.74
CA ASP A 308 -10.95 -4.56 15.14
C ASP A 308 -10.51 -5.80 15.92
N VAL A 309 -11.46 -6.67 16.25
CA VAL A 309 -11.25 -7.94 16.93
C VAL A 309 -11.91 -9.04 16.14
N ASN A 310 -11.17 -10.10 15.86
CA ASN A 310 -11.74 -11.27 15.22
C ASN A 310 -12.63 -12.03 16.17
N MET A 311 -13.78 -12.51 15.67
CA MET A 311 -14.72 -13.31 16.44
C MET A 311 -15.38 -14.37 15.57
N ILE A 312 -15.97 -15.36 16.19
CA ILE A 312 -16.85 -16.30 15.48
C ILE A 312 -18.13 -15.56 15.11
N ASP A 313 -18.55 -15.69 13.85
CA ASP A 313 -19.82 -15.15 13.37
C ASP A 313 -21.00 -15.97 13.97
N PRO A 314 -21.73 -15.42 14.96
CA PRO A 314 -22.80 -16.15 15.61
C PRO A 314 -24.02 -16.36 14.69
N PHE A 315 -24.27 -15.44 13.77
CA PHE A 315 -25.38 -15.54 12.81
C PHE A 315 -25.11 -16.64 11.79
N HIS A 316 -23.86 -16.79 11.33
CA HIS A 316 -23.49 -17.86 10.41
C HIS A 316 -23.56 -19.24 11.07
N LEU A 317 -23.09 -19.31 12.33
CA LEU A 317 -23.19 -20.52 13.12
C LEU A 317 -24.65 -20.93 13.34
N GLU A 318 -25.53 -19.98 13.68
CA GLU A 318 -26.95 -20.23 13.89
C GLU A 318 -27.65 -20.68 12.61
N ALA A 319 -27.38 -19.98 11.48
CA ALA A 319 -28.06 -20.24 10.22
C ALA A 319 -27.62 -21.53 9.52
N TYR A 320 -26.35 -21.93 9.68
CA TYR A 320 -25.73 -23.01 8.88
C TYR A 320 -25.04 -24.10 9.69
N GLY A 321 -24.89 -23.94 11.02
CA GLY A 321 -24.12 -24.85 11.86
C GLY A 321 -22.62 -24.85 11.54
N GLN A 322 -22.12 -23.83 10.84
CA GLN A 322 -20.72 -23.71 10.41
C GLN A 322 -20.03 -22.58 11.15
N THR A 323 -18.82 -22.88 11.66
CA THR A 323 -17.98 -21.87 12.31
C THR A 323 -17.20 -21.09 11.27
N THR A 324 -17.41 -19.77 11.25
CA THR A 324 -16.64 -18.83 10.42
C THR A 324 -16.09 -17.69 11.25
N VAL A 325 -14.97 -17.15 10.84
CA VAL A 325 -14.33 -16.00 11.51
C VAL A 325 -14.72 -14.72 10.79
N ASN A 326 -15.19 -13.73 11.54
CA ASN A 326 -15.46 -12.40 11.04
C ASN A 326 -14.95 -11.37 12.06
N TYR A 327 -15.02 -10.09 11.81
CA TYR A 327 -14.61 -9.10 12.81
C TYR A 327 -15.83 -8.45 13.48
N ASN A 328 -15.62 -8.00 14.72
CA ASN A 328 -16.66 -7.50 15.61
C ASN A 328 -17.57 -6.45 14.94
N ARG A 329 -17.01 -5.48 14.21
CA ARG A 329 -17.80 -4.41 13.59
C ARG A 329 -18.84 -4.90 12.60
N ASP A 330 -18.54 -5.93 11.81
CA ASP A 330 -19.50 -6.48 10.86
C ASP A 330 -20.57 -7.31 11.57
N VAL A 331 -20.16 -8.06 12.61
CA VAL A 331 -21.10 -8.84 13.42
C VAL A 331 -22.05 -7.92 14.20
N GLU A 332 -21.54 -6.88 14.85
CA GLU A 332 -22.32 -5.94 15.65
C GLU A 332 -23.31 -5.11 14.80
N ILE A 333 -22.91 -4.71 13.59
CA ILE A 333 -23.76 -3.90 12.72
C ILE A 333 -24.78 -4.73 11.93
N PHE A 334 -24.58 -6.05 11.81
CA PHE A 334 -25.40 -6.91 10.96
C PHE A 334 -26.92 -6.80 11.22
N PRO A 335 -27.44 -6.79 12.48
CA PRO A 335 -28.87 -6.64 12.72
C PRO A 335 -29.45 -5.33 12.15
N VAL A 336 -28.68 -4.26 12.19
CA VAL A 336 -29.07 -2.96 11.63
C VAL A 336 -29.11 -3.02 10.09
N VAL A 337 -28.09 -3.63 9.49
CA VAL A 337 -27.99 -3.81 8.03
C VAL A 337 -29.08 -4.75 7.55
N GLN A 338 -29.37 -5.83 8.27
CA GLN A 338 -30.47 -6.75 8.00
C GLN A 338 -31.80 -6.00 7.95
N ALA A 339 -32.09 -5.18 8.97
CA ALA A 339 -33.33 -4.37 9.00
C ALA A 339 -33.40 -3.35 7.83
N MET A 340 -32.26 -2.84 7.36
CA MET A 340 -32.22 -1.99 6.17
C MET A 340 -32.53 -2.80 4.90
N PHE A 341 -31.96 -4.00 4.72
CA PHE A 341 -32.31 -4.88 3.59
C PHE A 341 -33.78 -5.26 3.58
N GLU A 342 -34.35 -5.65 4.73
CA GLU A 342 -35.78 -5.97 4.84
C GLU A 342 -36.66 -4.79 4.40
N LYS A 343 -36.31 -3.56 4.77
CA LYS A 343 -37.03 -2.35 4.34
C LYS A 343 -36.84 -2.02 2.86
N ILE A 344 -35.69 -2.30 2.28
CA ILE A 344 -35.39 -2.03 0.87
C ILE A 344 -35.99 -3.10 -0.03
N MET A 345 -35.81 -4.37 0.32
CA MET A 345 -36.06 -5.53 -0.54
C MET A 345 -37.36 -6.28 -0.18
N GLY A 346 -37.95 -5.98 0.97
CA GLY A 346 -39.07 -6.75 1.53
C GLY A 346 -38.61 -7.94 2.39
N GLU A 347 -37.43 -8.48 2.14
CA GLU A 347 -36.77 -9.53 2.91
C GLU A 347 -35.24 -9.30 2.87
N CYS A 348 -34.51 -9.88 3.83
CA CYS A 348 -33.07 -9.89 3.79
C CYS A 348 -32.58 -11.19 3.12
N PRO A 349 -31.84 -11.11 1.99
CA PRO A 349 -31.31 -12.29 1.32
C PRO A 349 -30.10 -12.90 2.04
N TYR A 350 -29.58 -12.22 3.07
CA TYR A 350 -28.38 -12.63 3.82
C TYR A 350 -28.75 -13.05 5.23
N LYS A 351 -28.25 -14.20 5.68
CA LYS A 351 -28.48 -14.74 7.02
C LYS A 351 -27.38 -14.37 8.01
N SER A 352 -26.24 -13.88 7.51
CA SER A 352 -25.08 -13.51 8.32
C SER A 352 -24.22 -12.45 7.64
N PRO A 353 -23.34 -11.74 8.36
CA PRO A 353 -22.34 -10.88 7.74
C PRO A 353 -21.41 -11.65 6.80
N THR A 354 -21.11 -12.91 7.08
CA THR A 354 -20.32 -13.78 6.19
C THR A 354 -21.03 -14.01 4.85
N ASP A 355 -22.37 -14.16 4.85
CA ASP A 355 -23.14 -14.30 3.61
C ASP A 355 -23.08 -13.07 2.70
N MET A 356 -22.95 -11.88 3.29
CA MET A 356 -22.80 -10.64 2.52
C MET A 356 -21.44 -10.56 1.83
N GLY A 357 -20.45 -11.26 2.38
CA GLY A 357 -19.06 -11.18 1.90
C GLY A 357 -18.76 -12.09 0.69
N VAL A 358 -17.63 -11.80 0.05
CA VAL A 358 -16.97 -12.68 -0.93
C VAL A 358 -15.50 -12.80 -0.53
N ASN A 359 -15.10 -13.97 -0.02
CA ASN A 359 -13.74 -14.25 0.45
C ASN A 359 -13.35 -15.70 0.19
N MET A 360 -12.52 -15.92 -0.83
CA MET A 360 -12.00 -17.23 -1.20
C MET A 360 -10.56 -17.49 -0.72
N ALA A 361 -9.98 -16.56 0.05
CA ALA A 361 -8.56 -16.59 0.41
C ALA A 361 -8.16 -17.88 1.14
N GLY A 362 -8.95 -18.35 2.10
CA GLY A 362 -8.61 -19.56 2.85
C GLY A 362 -8.59 -20.84 2.02
N ASN A 363 -9.29 -20.88 0.87
CA ASN A 363 -9.27 -22.00 -0.05
C ASN A 363 -7.99 -22.05 -0.91
N CYS A 364 -7.16 -21.00 -0.83
CA CYS A 364 -5.98 -20.80 -1.66
C CYS A 364 -4.67 -20.90 -0.87
N ILE A 365 -4.72 -21.20 0.43
CA ILE A 365 -3.55 -21.57 1.24
C ILE A 365 -3.12 -22.95 0.79
N VAL A 366 -1.85 -23.08 0.36
CA VAL A 366 -1.25 -24.35 -0.13
C VAL A 366 -0.15 -24.87 0.80
N ASP A 367 0.46 -23.99 1.61
CA ASP A 367 1.39 -24.35 2.67
C ASP A 367 1.08 -23.46 3.89
N ASP A 368 0.37 -24.04 4.84
CA ASP A 368 -0.11 -23.34 6.03
C ASP A 368 1.02 -22.94 6.97
N GLU A 369 2.07 -23.78 7.12
CA GLU A 369 3.22 -23.48 7.97
C GLU A 369 3.97 -22.23 7.49
N VAL A 370 4.10 -22.07 6.18
CA VAL A 370 4.71 -20.89 5.55
C VAL A 370 3.88 -19.64 5.84
N CYS A 371 2.56 -19.73 5.75
CA CYS A 371 1.66 -18.61 6.07
C CYS A 371 1.69 -18.25 7.56
N GLN A 372 1.72 -19.25 8.44
CA GLN A 372 1.81 -19.05 9.89
C GLN A 372 3.11 -18.33 10.28
N GLU A 373 4.26 -18.80 9.75
CA GLU A 373 5.54 -18.16 10.05
C GLU A 373 5.61 -16.72 9.53
N ALA A 374 5.18 -16.49 8.29
CA ALA A 374 5.10 -15.15 7.71
C ALA A 374 4.21 -14.21 8.55
N SER A 375 3.12 -14.75 9.10
CA SER A 375 2.20 -14.00 9.96
C SER A 375 2.81 -13.67 11.33
N ARG A 376 3.57 -14.59 11.95
CA ARG A 376 4.32 -14.28 13.18
C ARG A 376 5.31 -13.14 12.95
N GLN A 377 6.05 -13.17 11.83
CA GLN A 377 6.97 -12.09 11.45
C GLN A 377 6.24 -10.75 11.25
N GLU A 378 5.02 -10.76 10.69
CA GLU A 378 4.20 -9.54 10.55
C GLU A 378 3.73 -9.02 11.90
N ILE A 379 3.31 -9.88 12.85
CA ILE A 379 2.91 -9.45 14.21
C ILE A 379 4.10 -8.80 14.94
N ILE A 380 5.30 -9.39 14.86
CA ILE A 380 6.53 -8.82 15.43
C ILE A 380 6.82 -7.45 14.82
N ARG A 381 6.70 -7.33 13.50
CA ARG A 381 6.90 -6.06 12.80
C ARG A 381 5.87 -5.00 13.24
N ARG A 382 4.62 -5.39 13.49
CA ARG A 382 3.57 -4.50 14.00
C ARG A 382 3.85 -4.04 15.42
N TYR A 383 4.39 -4.92 16.26
CA TYR A 383 4.83 -4.56 17.61
C TYR A 383 5.86 -3.42 17.57
N TYR A 384 6.94 -3.59 16.82
CA TYR A 384 7.96 -2.53 16.70
C TYR A 384 7.39 -1.23 16.13
N LYS A 385 6.49 -1.32 15.16
CA LYS A 385 5.84 -0.15 14.59
C LYS A 385 4.96 0.59 15.62
N SER A 386 4.21 -0.14 16.46
CA SER A 386 3.39 0.48 17.51
C SER A 386 4.25 1.10 18.61
N MET A 387 5.37 0.46 18.96
CA MET A 387 6.35 1.00 19.91
C MET A 387 6.99 2.29 19.36
N ASP A 388 7.37 2.32 18.08
CA ASP A 388 7.89 3.52 17.41
C ASP A 388 6.86 4.66 17.42
N ALA A 389 5.59 4.36 17.13
CA ALA A 389 4.50 5.32 17.19
C ALA A 389 4.28 5.85 18.62
N LEU A 390 4.33 4.98 19.64
CA LEU A 390 4.21 5.36 21.05
C LEU A 390 5.36 6.29 21.47
N MET A 391 6.60 5.94 21.13
CA MET A 391 7.79 6.76 21.44
C MET A 391 7.78 8.11 20.71
N SER A 392 7.18 8.17 19.55
CA SER A 392 6.98 9.40 18.75
C SER A 392 5.75 10.21 19.18
N GLY A 393 4.97 9.73 20.15
CA GLY A 393 3.77 10.42 20.65
C GLY A 393 2.57 10.37 19.71
N THR A 394 2.56 9.47 18.72
CA THR A 394 1.46 9.30 17.74
C THR A 394 0.65 8.02 17.96
N GLY A 395 1.14 7.09 18.78
CA GLY A 395 0.49 5.84 19.15
C GLY A 395 0.03 5.84 20.62
N THR A 396 -0.62 4.75 21.05
CA THR A 396 -1.15 4.56 22.40
C THR A 396 -0.56 3.32 23.07
N GLU A 397 -0.54 3.30 24.40
CA GLU A 397 -0.15 2.11 25.18
C GLU A 397 -1.13 0.95 24.96
N GLU A 398 -2.41 1.24 24.72
CA GLU A 398 -3.43 0.24 24.45
C GLU A 398 -3.15 -0.55 23.16
N GLU A 399 -2.72 0.13 22.09
CA GLU A 399 -2.32 -0.52 20.84
C GLU A 399 -1.13 -1.46 21.05
N VAL A 400 -0.11 -1.00 21.77
CA VAL A 400 1.07 -1.84 22.09
C VAL A 400 0.65 -3.05 22.89
N TYR A 401 -0.11 -2.87 23.97
CA TYR A 401 -0.58 -3.96 24.83
C TYR A 401 -1.41 -4.99 24.05
N LYS A 402 -2.29 -4.52 23.16
CA LYS A 402 -3.07 -5.41 22.28
C LYS A 402 -2.15 -6.27 21.41
N ILE A 403 -1.13 -5.67 20.78
CA ILE A 403 -0.20 -6.43 19.93
C ILE A 403 0.67 -7.40 20.75
N GLU A 404 1.05 -7.06 21.98
CA GLU A 404 1.73 -7.99 22.89
C GLU A 404 0.88 -9.22 23.22
N LEU A 405 -0.43 -9.04 23.42
CA LEU A 405 -1.35 -10.17 23.61
C LEU A 405 -1.43 -11.05 22.36
N LEU A 406 -1.43 -10.43 21.16
CA LEU A 406 -1.45 -11.16 19.90
C LEU A 406 -0.15 -11.94 19.66
N LEU A 407 1.02 -11.37 20.01
CA LEU A 407 2.30 -12.09 20.00
C LEU A 407 2.24 -13.36 20.86
N LYS A 408 1.73 -13.25 22.09
CA LYS A 408 1.57 -14.40 22.99
C LYS A 408 0.62 -15.44 22.40
N GLN A 409 -0.50 -15.02 21.80
CA GLN A 409 -1.46 -15.93 21.17
C GLN A 409 -0.90 -16.62 19.91
N ALA A 410 -0.05 -15.92 19.16
CA ALA A 410 0.63 -16.46 17.99
C ALA A 410 1.84 -17.34 18.35
N HIS A 411 2.18 -17.46 19.64
CA HIS A 411 3.40 -18.13 20.14
C HIS A 411 4.67 -17.58 19.47
N ALA A 412 4.76 -16.25 19.31
CA ALA A 412 5.89 -15.56 18.73
C ALA A 412 6.65 -14.74 19.77
N THR A 413 7.97 -14.67 19.63
CA THR A 413 8.88 -13.83 20.39
C THR A 413 9.60 -12.84 19.49
N LEU A 414 10.15 -11.77 20.02
CA LEU A 414 10.85 -10.76 19.21
C LEU A 414 12.12 -11.33 18.56
N GLU A 415 12.75 -12.31 19.23
CA GLU A 415 13.95 -13.01 18.77
C GLU A 415 13.70 -13.91 17.56
N ASP A 416 12.44 -14.31 17.31
CA ASP A 416 12.08 -15.06 16.09
C ASP A 416 12.32 -14.26 14.81
N ARG A 417 12.41 -12.93 14.93
CA ARG A 417 12.88 -12.06 13.86
C ARG A 417 14.42 -11.98 13.91
N LYS A 418 15.10 -12.86 13.18
CA LYS A 418 16.54 -13.09 13.22
C LYS A 418 17.43 -11.85 13.15
N VAL A 419 16.99 -10.80 12.46
CA VAL A 419 17.71 -9.53 12.37
C VAL A 419 17.71 -8.75 13.69
N VAL A 420 16.78 -9.03 14.61
CA VAL A 420 16.72 -8.39 15.94
C VAL A 420 17.91 -8.81 16.79
N PRO A 421 18.09 -10.10 17.14
CA PRO A 421 19.24 -10.51 17.95
C PRO A 421 20.58 -10.15 17.26
N ALA A 422 20.67 -10.25 15.93
CA ALA A 422 21.90 -9.91 15.19
C ALA A 422 22.28 -8.42 15.32
N ALA A 423 21.32 -7.51 15.26
CA ALA A 423 21.59 -6.08 15.45
C ALA A 423 21.98 -5.76 16.89
N LEU A 424 21.28 -6.36 17.89
CA LEU A 424 21.56 -6.14 19.31
C LEU A 424 22.90 -6.73 19.74
N GLU A 425 23.26 -7.91 19.23
CA GLU A 425 24.58 -8.51 19.49
C GLU A 425 25.70 -7.62 18.89
N ARG A 426 25.50 -7.11 17.67
CA ARG A 426 26.45 -6.20 17.04
C ARG A 426 26.61 -4.90 17.80
N GLU A 427 25.54 -4.33 18.33
CA GLU A 427 25.60 -3.16 19.22
C GLU A 427 26.41 -3.48 20.49
N LYS A 428 26.14 -4.62 21.13
CA LYS A 428 26.82 -5.08 22.33
C LYS A 428 28.33 -5.28 22.12
N GLU A 429 28.72 -5.88 21.00
CA GLU A 429 30.12 -6.12 20.64
C GLU A 429 30.90 -4.81 20.41
N THR A 430 30.24 -3.82 19.82
CA THR A 430 30.95 -2.61 19.35
C THR A 430 30.74 -1.40 20.25
N GLY A 431 29.78 -1.46 21.18
CA GLY A 431 29.38 -0.30 22.01
C GLY A 431 28.77 0.85 21.23
N ALA A 432 28.38 0.65 19.97
CA ALA A 432 27.82 1.67 19.09
C ALA A 432 26.52 1.17 18.46
N PRO A 433 25.53 2.06 18.17
CA PRO A 433 24.32 1.68 17.47
C PRO A 433 24.61 0.86 16.23
N ALA A 434 23.86 -0.22 16.05
CA ALA A 434 24.07 -1.18 14.98
C ALA A 434 22.76 -1.50 14.23
N ALA A 435 22.91 -2.11 13.08
CA ALA A 435 21.82 -2.55 12.23
C ALA A 435 22.16 -3.90 11.59
N ALA A 436 21.14 -4.70 11.28
CA ALA A 436 21.26 -5.98 10.60
C ALA A 436 20.24 -6.11 9.48
N MET A 437 20.59 -6.83 8.41
CA MET A 437 19.69 -7.15 7.30
C MET A 437 19.85 -8.62 6.91
N GLU A 438 18.74 -9.32 6.75
CA GLU A 438 18.68 -10.68 6.21
C GLU A 438 18.49 -10.61 4.69
N LEU A 439 19.42 -11.21 3.97
CA LEU A 439 19.37 -11.33 2.51
C LEU A 439 18.45 -12.47 2.09
N GLU A 440 18.08 -12.51 0.81
CA GLU A 440 17.19 -13.54 0.25
C GLU A 440 17.71 -14.99 0.47
N ASP A 441 19.02 -15.18 0.52
CA ASP A 441 19.67 -16.47 0.80
C ASP A 441 19.78 -16.84 2.28
N GLY A 442 19.26 -15.97 3.17
CA GLY A 442 19.22 -16.14 4.63
C GLY A 442 20.51 -15.73 5.35
N ARG A 443 21.51 -15.16 4.65
CA ARG A 443 22.68 -14.57 5.29
C ARG A 443 22.28 -13.26 5.97
N ILE A 444 22.84 -13.01 7.15
CA ILE A 444 22.62 -11.78 7.90
C ILE A 444 23.89 -10.93 7.83
N ILE A 445 23.75 -9.72 7.33
CA ILE A 445 24.80 -8.72 7.24
C ILE A 445 24.54 -7.65 8.29
N THR A 446 25.60 -7.19 8.96
CA THR A 446 25.51 -6.14 9.99
C THR A 446 26.28 -4.89 9.59
N GLY A 447 25.84 -3.76 10.13
CA GLY A 447 26.54 -2.47 10.08
C GLY A 447 26.52 -1.80 11.45
N LYS A 448 27.50 -0.99 11.75
CA LYS A 448 27.56 -0.20 12.99
C LYS A 448 27.82 1.27 12.69
N THR A 449 27.40 2.13 13.59
CA THR A 449 27.73 3.55 13.55
C THR A 449 29.24 3.77 13.65
N SER A 450 29.76 4.67 12.84
CA SER A 450 31.14 5.14 12.83
C SER A 450 31.17 6.68 12.81
N ASP A 451 32.37 7.27 12.73
CA ASP A 451 32.53 8.73 12.62
C ASP A 451 32.05 9.26 11.26
N LEU A 452 32.00 8.40 10.24
CA LEU A 452 31.61 8.76 8.87
C LEU A 452 30.13 8.48 8.59
N LEU A 453 29.61 7.37 9.09
CA LEU A 453 28.33 6.81 8.67
C LEU A 453 27.46 6.44 9.88
N GLY A 454 26.14 6.67 9.79
CA GLY A 454 25.17 6.06 10.70
C GLY A 454 25.06 4.54 10.47
N ALA A 455 24.45 3.81 11.44
CA ALA A 455 24.30 2.35 11.37
C ALA A 455 23.55 1.89 10.11
N SER A 456 22.49 2.60 9.71
CA SER A 456 21.70 2.37 8.49
C SER A 456 22.55 2.46 7.22
N SER A 457 23.37 3.52 7.11
CA SER A 457 24.26 3.77 5.98
C SER A 457 25.38 2.74 5.90
N ALA A 458 26.00 2.40 7.05
CA ALA A 458 27.01 1.37 7.14
C ALA A 458 26.47 -0.02 6.76
N LEU A 459 25.24 -0.36 7.23
CA LEU A 459 24.56 -1.58 6.85
C LEU A 459 24.32 -1.63 5.34
N LEU A 460 23.77 -0.55 4.76
CA LEU A 460 23.50 -0.47 3.32
C LEU A 460 24.76 -0.77 2.51
N LEU A 461 25.88 -0.10 2.78
CA LEU A 461 27.13 -0.32 2.05
C LEU A 461 27.68 -1.74 2.23
N ASN A 462 27.59 -2.31 3.44
CA ASN A 462 28.03 -3.67 3.70
C ASN A 462 27.19 -4.70 2.93
N VAL A 463 25.88 -4.51 2.89
CA VAL A 463 24.96 -5.36 2.12
C VAL A 463 25.25 -5.27 0.62
N LEU A 464 25.43 -4.05 0.08
CA LEU A 464 25.73 -3.87 -1.35
C LEU A 464 27.07 -4.48 -1.74
N LYS A 465 28.10 -4.35 -0.88
CA LYS A 465 29.40 -5.01 -1.08
C LYS A 465 29.27 -6.53 -1.09
N GLU A 466 28.57 -7.09 -0.11
CA GLU A 466 28.33 -8.53 -0.02
C GLU A 466 27.63 -9.08 -1.26
N LEU A 467 26.55 -8.40 -1.70
CA LEU A 467 25.80 -8.78 -2.90
C LEU A 467 26.59 -8.65 -4.20
N ALA A 468 27.58 -7.74 -4.24
CA ALA A 468 28.47 -7.53 -5.36
C ALA A 468 29.73 -8.42 -5.33
N GLY A 469 29.98 -9.16 -4.23
CA GLY A 469 31.20 -9.93 -4.04
C GLY A 469 32.45 -9.07 -3.83
N ILE A 470 32.27 -7.87 -3.28
CA ILE A 470 33.35 -6.93 -2.98
C ILE A 470 33.87 -7.20 -1.56
N ASP A 471 35.20 -7.23 -1.41
CA ASP A 471 35.84 -7.38 -0.11
C ASP A 471 35.38 -6.30 0.87
N HIS A 472 35.00 -6.71 2.08
CA HIS A 472 34.49 -5.80 3.12
C HIS A 472 35.52 -4.73 3.54
N GLN A 473 36.82 -4.96 3.36
CA GLN A 473 37.86 -4.00 3.67
C GLN A 473 37.96 -2.86 2.64
N LYS A 474 37.41 -3.05 1.45
CA LYS A 474 37.48 -2.04 0.38
C LYS A 474 36.44 -0.93 0.59
N HIS A 475 36.86 0.29 0.36
CA HIS A 475 36.02 1.46 0.39
C HIS A 475 35.38 1.69 -1.00
N VAL A 476 34.05 1.53 -1.12
CA VAL A 476 33.33 1.86 -2.36
C VAL A 476 33.05 3.36 -2.48
N ILE A 477 33.09 4.08 -1.35
CA ILE A 477 33.11 5.55 -1.27
C ILE A 477 34.37 5.92 -0.52
N SER A 478 35.24 6.77 -1.11
CA SER A 478 36.46 7.21 -0.42
C SER A 478 36.11 8.15 0.75
N PRO A 479 36.88 8.16 1.84
CA PRO A 479 36.74 9.15 2.91
C PRO A 479 36.80 10.59 2.40
N ASP A 480 37.63 10.86 1.38
CA ASP A 480 37.76 12.17 0.74
C ASP A 480 36.48 12.63 0.02
N ALA A 481 35.65 11.70 -0.41
CA ALA A 481 34.33 12.03 -0.96
C ALA A 481 33.27 12.26 0.13
N ILE A 482 33.46 11.69 1.32
CA ILE A 482 32.54 11.84 2.45
C ILE A 482 32.78 13.17 3.18
N HIS A 483 34.03 13.54 3.38
CA HIS A 483 34.40 14.71 4.17
C HIS A 483 33.76 16.04 3.71
N PRO A 484 33.73 16.40 2.41
CA PRO A 484 33.06 17.61 1.96
C PRO A 484 31.55 17.62 2.25
N ILE A 485 30.90 16.44 2.28
CA ILE A 485 29.48 16.31 2.64
C ILE A 485 29.31 16.59 4.14
N GLN A 486 30.22 16.11 4.97
CA GLN A 486 30.22 16.38 6.41
C GLN A 486 30.41 17.86 6.71
N GLU A 487 31.36 18.53 6.05
CA GLU A 487 31.59 19.98 6.15
C GLU A 487 30.34 20.77 5.72
N LEU A 488 29.73 20.38 4.58
CA LEU A 488 28.50 21.00 4.14
C LEU A 488 27.39 20.90 5.21
N LYS A 489 27.24 19.73 5.82
CA LYS A 489 26.23 19.49 6.86
C LYS A 489 26.48 20.32 8.13
N THR A 490 27.72 20.31 8.62
CA THR A 490 28.06 20.93 9.91
C THR A 490 28.26 22.42 9.79
N ASP A 491 29.07 22.86 8.84
CA ASP A 491 29.56 24.23 8.79
C ASP A 491 28.60 25.17 8.05
N TYR A 492 27.88 24.66 7.04
CA TYR A 492 26.97 25.47 6.23
C TYR A 492 25.49 25.27 6.58
N LEU A 493 25.08 24.00 6.88
CA LEU A 493 23.67 23.70 7.19
C LEU A 493 23.39 23.62 8.69
N GLY A 494 24.42 23.76 9.55
CA GLY A 494 24.28 23.81 11.01
C GLY A 494 23.85 22.47 11.66
N SER A 495 24.03 21.33 10.98
CA SER A 495 23.75 20.03 11.56
C SER A 495 24.76 19.72 12.66
N LYS A 496 24.25 19.19 13.79
CA LYS A 496 25.12 18.70 14.88
C LYS A 496 25.64 17.28 14.63
N ASN A 497 25.13 16.59 13.60
CA ASN A 497 25.49 15.23 13.27
C ASN A 497 26.29 15.21 11.95
N PRO A 498 27.62 14.97 11.98
CA PRO A 498 28.43 14.91 10.78
C PRO A 498 28.22 13.63 9.97
N ARG A 499 27.68 12.55 10.59
CA ARG A 499 27.53 11.25 9.93
C ARG A 499 26.55 11.33 8.78
N LEU A 500 26.86 10.64 7.67
CA LEU A 500 25.96 10.59 6.53
C LEU A 500 24.72 9.74 6.84
N HIS A 501 23.56 10.25 6.45
CA HIS A 501 22.31 9.51 6.36
C HIS A 501 22.29 8.63 5.10
N MET A 502 21.29 7.75 4.98
CA MET A 502 21.22 6.81 3.85
C MET A 502 21.11 7.50 2.50
N ASP A 503 20.32 8.55 2.36
CA ASP A 503 20.16 9.30 1.11
C ASP A 503 21.47 9.99 0.69
N GLU A 504 22.18 10.64 1.62
CA GLU A 504 23.49 11.24 1.39
C GLU A 504 24.53 10.16 0.97
N THR A 505 24.48 9.00 1.62
CA THR A 505 25.34 7.85 1.29
C THR A 505 25.04 7.29 -0.09
N MET A 506 23.76 7.18 -0.48
CA MET A 506 23.36 6.74 -1.83
C MET A 506 23.82 7.72 -2.91
N ILE A 507 23.73 9.03 -2.65
CA ILE A 507 24.23 10.08 -3.56
C ILE A 507 25.76 9.96 -3.69
N ALA A 508 26.48 9.86 -2.57
CA ALA A 508 27.94 9.72 -2.58
C ALA A 508 28.40 8.45 -3.32
N LEU A 509 27.70 7.32 -3.14
CA LEU A 509 27.95 6.08 -3.88
C LEU A 509 27.71 6.26 -5.38
N SER A 510 26.60 6.93 -5.74
CA SER A 510 26.26 7.20 -7.15
C SER A 510 27.32 8.06 -7.85
N ILE A 511 27.84 9.09 -7.17
CA ILE A 511 28.92 9.93 -7.68
C ILE A 511 30.21 9.12 -7.81
N SER A 512 30.54 8.32 -6.79
CA SER A 512 31.74 7.45 -6.80
C SER A 512 31.71 6.42 -7.93
N ALA A 513 30.54 5.92 -8.29
CA ALA A 513 30.36 4.96 -9.38
C ALA A 513 30.75 5.49 -10.77
N ALA A 514 30.91 6.80 -10.93
CA ALA A 514 31.39 7.41 -12.17
C ALA A 514 32.87 7.05 -12.46
N THR A 515 33.67 6.87 -11.41
CA THR A 515 35.14 6.64 -11.53
C THR A 515 35.61 5.34 -10.86
N ASN A 516 34.80 4.79 -9.94
CA ASN A 516 35.15 3.56 -9.21
C ASN A 516 34.28 2.39 -9.72
N PRO A 517 34.85 1.38 -10.41
CA PRO A 517 34.10 0.21 -10.90
C PRO A 517 33.41 -0.59 -9.79
N GLU A 518 34.04 -0.70 -8.59
CA GLU A 518 33.44 -1.42 -7.47
C GLU A 518 32.22 -0.68 -6.91
N ALA A 519 32.26 0.66 -6.85
CA ALA A 519 31.09 1.46 -6.51
C ALA A 519 29.92 1.25 -7.51
N ARG A 520 30.24 1.08 -8.79
CA ARG A 520 29.25 0.78 -9.83
C ARG A 520 28.63 -0.60 -9.63
N LEU A 521 29.46 -1.64 -9.38
CA LEU A 521 28.96 -2.99 -9.07
C LEU A 521 28.08 -3.00 -7.82
N ALA A 522 28.43 -2.24 -6.78
CA ALA A 522 27.60 -2.09 -5.58
C ALA A 522 26.27 -1.42 -5.91
N LEU A 523 26.26 -0.35 -6.72
CA LEU A 523 25.06 0.37 -7.13
C LEU A 523 24.06 -0.54 -7.88
N GLU A 524 24.55 -1.44 -8.71
CA GLU A 524 23.73 -2.40 -9.47
C GLU A 524 22.99 -3.41 -8.57
N GLN A 525 23.34 -3.51 -7.28
CA GLN A 525 22.69 -4.45 -6.36
C GLN A 525 21.41 -3.91 -5.72
N PHE A 526 21.11 -2.62 -5.83
CA PHE A 526 19.91 -2.02 -5.20
C PHE A 526 18.61 -2.79 -5.44
N PRO A 527 18.29 -3.32 -6.63
CA PRO A 527 17.08 -4.07 -6.87
C PRO A 527 16.91 -5.34 -6.01
N LYS A 528 18.03 -5.90 -5.51
CA LYS A 528 18.05 -7.11 -4.66
C LYS A 528 17.68 -6.82 -3.20
N LEU A 529 17.58 -5.55 -2.81
CA LEU A 529 17.19 -5.16 -1.44
C LEU A 529 15.69 -5.29 -1.19
N LYS A 530 14.89 -5.30 -2.25
CA LYS A 530 13.43 -5.35 -2.14
C LYS A 530 12.97 -6.63 -1.45
N GLY A 531 12.24 -6.46 -0.34
CA GLY A 531 11.70 -7.55 0.47
C GLY A 531 12.67 -8.11 1.50
N CYS A 532 13.92 -7.58 1.59
CA CYS A 532 14.82 -7.90 2.69
C CYS A 532 14.28 -7.40 4.02
N GLN A 533 14.56 -8.16 5.09
CA GLN A 533 14.20 -7.80 6.46
C GLN A 533 15.37 -7.06 7.11
N ALA A 534 15.11 -5.95 7.79
CA ALA A 534 16.14 -5.21 8.51
C ALA A 534 15.69 -4.81 9.92
N HIS A 535 16.65 -4.66 10.81
CA HIS A 535 16.43 -4.15 12.16
C HIS A 535 17.58 -3.23 12.59
N THR A 536 17.24 -2.21 13.36
CA THR A 536 18.23 -1.28 13.95
C THR A 536 18.09 -1.25 15.45
N SER A 537 19.20 -1.19 16.14
CA SER A 537 19.25 -1.19 17.61
C SER A 537 18.85 0.15 18.25
N VAL A 538 18.49 1.15 17.45
CA VAL A 538 17.98 2.46 17.86
C VAL A 538 16.97 2.98 16.86
N MET A 539 16.12 3.90 17.27
CA MET A 539 15.22 4.64 16.37
C MET A 539 16.02 5.45 15.36
N LEU A 540 15.60 5.41 14.10
CA LEU A 540 16.23 6.12 13.00
C LEU A 540 15.57 7.49 12.73
N SER A 541 16.29 8.33 11.99
CA SER A 541 15.73 9.55 11.42
C SER A 541 14.63 9.22 10.39
N SER A 542 13.68 10.16 10.18
CA SER A 542 12.64 10.00 9.16
C SER A 542 13.21 9.81 7.75
N VAL A 543 14.38 10.40 7.46
CA VAL A 543 15.09 10.27 6.18
C VAL A 543 15.56 8.82 5.95
N ASP A 544 16.18 8.21 6.97
CA ASP A 544 16.66 6.83 6.88
C ASP A 544 15.49 5.84 6.77
N VAL A 545 14.42 6.03 7.57
CA VAL A 545 13.19 5.22 7.49
C VAL A 545 12.56 5.30 6.10
N LEU A 546 12.45 6.52 5.54
CA LEU A 546 11.92 6.74 4.20
C LEU A 546 12.79 6.08 3.12
N SER A 547 14.11 6.12 3.29
CA SER A 547 15.06 5.49 2.36
C SER A 547 14.90 3.96 2.32
N PHE A 548 14.84 3.29 3.48
CA PHE A 548 14.54 1.86 3.56
C PHE A 548 13.21 1.51 2.90
N ARG A 549 12.17 2.30 3.17
CA ARG A 549 10.85 2.11 2.59
C ARG A 549 10.85 2.24 1.06
N LYS A 550 11.56 3.24 0.50
CA LYS A 550 11.70 3.42 -0.96
C LYS A 550 12.47 2.27 -1.61
N LEU A 551 13.42 1.68 -0.91
CA LEU A 551 14.16 0.50 -1.34
C LEU A 551 13.33 -0.80 -1.19
N GLY A 552 12.15 -0.74 -0.58
CA GLY A 552 11.29 -1.89 -0.35
C GLY A 552 11.81 -2.84 0.74
N VAL A 553 12.65 -2.33 1.67
CA VAL A 553 13.15 -3.07 2.83
C VAL A 553 12.16 -2.99 3.98
N GLU A 554 11.85 -4.12 4.61
CA GLU A 554 10.96 -4.24 5.75
C GLU A 554 11.73 -3.95 7.05
N LEU A 555 11.77 -2.66 7.43
CA LEU A 555 12.53 -2.16 8.59
C LEU A 555 11.73 -2.28 9.90
N THR A 556 12.45 -2.60 10.98
CA THR A 556 12.04 -2.43 12.38
C THR A 556 13.16 -1.75 13.18
N CYS A 557 12.81 -1.06 14.26
CA CYS A 557 13.77 -0.35 15.12
C CYS A 557 13.51 -0.68 16.58
N GLU A 558 14.57 -0.80 17.40
CA GLU A 558 14.40 -0.78 18.85
C GLU A 558 13.82 0.57 19.30
N PRO A 559 12.85 0.56 20.23
CA PRO A 559 12.19 1.77 20.72
C PRO A 559 13.07 2.55 21.72
N LYS A 560 14.27 2.87 21.32
CA LYS A 560 15.21 3.67 22.11
C LYS A 560 15.98 4.63 21.22
N PHE A 561 16.27 5.82 21.73
CA PHE A 561 17.10 6.80 21.05
C PHE A 561 18.59 6.55 21.28
N GLU A 562 19.44 6.93 20.31
CA GLU A 562 20.88 6.99 20.54
C GLU A 562 21.17 7.93 21.71
N GLN A 563 22.03 7.50 22.65
CA GLN A 563 22.35 8.28 23.85
C GLN A 563 22.76 9.73 23.49
N GLY A 564 22.08 10.70 24.09
CA GLY A 564 22.33 12.13 23.87
C GLY A 564 21.46 12.80 22.80
N LYS A 565 20.60 12.07 22.08
CA LYS A 565 19.65 12.66 21.12
C LYS A 565 18.22 12.56 21.65
N LYS A 566 17.64 13.70 22.07
CA LYS A 566 16.18 13.86 22.08
C LYS A 566 15.75 14.20 20.64
N LEU A 567 14.62 13.62 20.17
CA LEU A 567 13.99 14.07 18.94
C LEU A 567 13.83 15.60 19.02
N GLN A 568 14.54 16.33 18.17
CA GLN A 568 14.13 17.68 17.79
C GLN A 568 13.16 17.48 16.63
N GLY A 569 11.87 17.83 16.89
CA GLY A 569 10.77 17.81 15.96
C GLY A 569 10.98 18.73 14.76
#